data_28dd03e579f427160a3c9b8910ffa653
#
_entry.id   28dd03e579f427160a3c9b8910ffa653
#
_cell.length_a   1.000
_cell.length_b   1.000
_cell.length_c   1.000
_cell.angle_alpha   90.00
_cell.angle_beta   90.00
_cell.angle_gamma   90.00
#
_symmetry.space_group_name_H-M   'P 1'
#
loop_
_entity.id
_entity.type
_entity.pdbx_description
1 polymer ?
#
loop_
_entity_poly.entity_id
_entity_poly.type
_entity_poly.pdbx_seq_one_letter_code
_entity_poly.pdbx_strand_id
1 'polypeptide(L)'
;MRERLAAAARDADASGEPDRPALALLRESGLLGLALPYEYGGTGADAHGLNSAVAQVARVNASASIMLFQHYAVSRRILEHGSPALRRRLLPQLARGDWLAASAWSETGAGANKKHLSTVARRTPDGGWVLDGAKSFTTSAGLADIYLVLAQTEEPAADAAPDTGYGSAGQTFFLIPADASGLEPDTSMRLTGMRGSATGFVSVHDCHVPDTARLGPVGAAASIIAGVRDSGATLGAVSVGLAEAALDLAHRHAERRGLLAQQAFRHRLVDIAGEVETARAVVERAGRRTADDPGIATLHSKLVASSAAERVINAVERLLGSAGYVASNEINRYGRDARAVALMGPTNDLCKELVSLTWNR
;
A
#
# COMPACT_ATOMS: atom_id res chain seq x y z
N MET A 1 -19.06 10.99 -5.48
CA MET A 1 -17.69 10.51 -5.38
C MET A 1 -17.47 9.15 -6.06
N ARG A 2 -18.25 8.10 -5.73
CA ARG A 2 -18.04 6.72 -6.24
C ARG A 2 -17.99 6.65 -7.78
N GLU A 3 -18.95 7.22 -8.48
CA GLU A 3 -19.01 7.23 -9.96
C GLU A 3 -17.83 7.96 -10.59
N ARG A 4 -17.41 9.10 -10.00
CA ARG A 4 -16.26 9.88 -10.47
C ARG A 4 -14.94 9.08 -10.28
N LEU A 5 -14.77 8.38 -9.16
CA LEU A 5 -13.63 7.48 -8.94
C LEU A 5 -13.61 6.31 -9.92
N ALA A 6 -14.77 5.72 -10.23
CA ALA A 6 -14.87 4.64 -11.20
C ALA A 6 -14.56 5.10 -12.63
N ALA A 7 -14.96 6.30 -13.01
CA ALA A 7 -14.61 6.89 -14.31
C ALA A 7 -13.10 7.14 -14.39
N ALA A 8 -12.52 7.80 -13.38
CA ALA A 8 -11.08 8.06 -13.30
C ALA A 8 -10.26 6.76 -13.39
N ALA A 9 -10.71 5.67 -12.72
CA ALA A 9 -10.04 4.37 -12.80
C ALA A 9 -10.00 3.79 -14.22
N ARG A 10 -11.08 3.94 -15.01
CA ARG A 10 -11.11 3.47 -16.40
C ARG A 10 -10.18 4.29 -17.29
N ASP A 11 -10.22 5.61 -17.14
CA ASP A 11 -9.41 6.54 -17.93
C ASP A 11 -7.91 6.34 -17.65
N ALA A 12 -7.54 6.22 -16.37
CA ALA A 12 -6.15 5.96 -15.98
C ALA A 12 -5.68 4.56 -16.39
N ASP A 13 -6.54 3.54 -16.35
CA ASP A 13 -6.19 2.20 -16.85
C ASP A 13 -5.98 2.20 -18.36
N ALA A 14 -6.79 2.92 -19.10
CA ALA A 14 -6.66 3.03 -20.56
C ALA A 14 -5.40 3.80 -20.97
N SER A 15 -5.15 4.95 -20.36
CA SER A 15 -4.00 5.81 -20.70
C SER A 15 -2.67 5.30 -20.12
N GLY A 16 -2.71 4.69 -18.92
CA GLY A 16 -1.52 4.37 -18.12
C GLY A 16 -0.89 5.58 -17.45
N GLU A 17 -1.58 6.71 -17.45
CA GLU A 17 -1.12 7.94 -16.83
C GLU A 17 -1.57 8.02 -15.34
N PRO A 18 -0.83 8.79 -14.51
CA PRO A 18 -1.19 9.01 -13.11
C PRO A 18 -2.63 9.51 -12.93
N ASP A 19 -3.40 8.87 -12.04
CA ASP A 19 -4.80 9.20 -11.78
C ASP A 19 -4.93 10.46 -10.89
N ARG A 20 -4.58 11.62 -11.47
CA ARG A 20 -4.71 12.93 -10.80
C ARG A 20 -6.17 13.27 -10.45
N PRO A 21 -7.19 12.93 -11.27
CA PRO A 21 -8.58 13.12 -10.89
C PRO A 21 -8.98 12.34 -9.64
N ALA A 22 -8.55 11.09 -9.49
CA ALA A 22 -8.83 10.32 -8.28
C ALA A 22 -8.12 10.91 -7.05
N LEU A 23 -6.86 11.37 -7.20
CA LEU A 23 -6.14 12.05 -6.12
C LEU A 23 -6.88 13.31 -5.66
N ALA A 24 -7.38 14.13 -6.58
CA ALA A 24 -8.18 15.31 -6.24
C ALA A 24 -9.43 14.93 -5.43
N LEU A 25 -10.13 13.86 -5.84
CA LEU A 25 -11.28 13.33 -5.09
C LEU A 25 -10.93 12.82 -3.70
N LEU A 26 -9.77 12.18 -3.53
CA LEU A 26 -9.28 11.77 -2.20
C LEU A 26 -9.00 12.98 -1.32
N ARG A 27 -8.39 14.03 -1.86
CA ARG A 27 -8.13 15.28 -1.14
C ARG A 27 -9.43 15.96 -0.69
N GLU A 28 -10.39 16.11 -1.59
CA GLU A 28 -11.71 16.73 -1.32
C GLU A 28 -12.57 15.94 -0.31
N SER A 29 -12.37 14.62 -0.21
CA SER A 29 -13.22 13.74 0.58
C SER A 29 -12.91 13.70 2.08
N GLY A 30 -11.78 14.23 2.51
CA GLY A 30 -11.25 14.08 3.87
C GLY A 30 -10.71 12.69 4.20
N LEU A 31 -10.71 11.74 3.25
CA LEU A 31 -10.21 10.38 3.48
C LEU A 31 -8.73 10.36 3.87
N LEU A 32 -7.91 11.28 3.35
CA LEU A 32 -6.49 11.36 3.69
C LEU A 32 -6.27 11.60 5.19
N GLY A 33 -7.19 12.28 5.88
CA GLY A 33 -7.09 12.56 7.31
C GLY A 33 -7.50 11.42 8.24
N LEU A 34 -8.09 10.32 7.74
CA LEU A 34 -8.65 9.26 8.60
C LEU A 34 -7.64 8.67 9.59
N ALA A 35 -6.40 8.48 9.18
CA ALA A 35 -5.35 7.85 9.99
C ALA A 35 -4.82 8.72 11.14
N LEU A 36 -5.13 10.01 11.16
CA LEU A 36 -4.55 11.00 12.06
C LEU A 36 -5.54 11.44 13.12
N PRO A 37 -5.08 11.74 14.37
CA PRO A 37 -5.93 12.23 15.43
C PRO A 37 -6.58 13.58 15.14
N TYR A 38 -7.66 13.89 15.89
CA TYR A 38 -8.39 15.16 15.80
C TYR A 38 -7.50 16.41 16.02
N GLU A 39 -6.49 16.30 16.89
CA GLU A 39 -5.55 17.39 17.17
C GLU A 39 -4.76 17.86 15.94
N TYR A 40 -4.63 17.00 14.91
CA TYR A 40 -3.99 17.31 13.63
C TYR A 40 -5.00 17.54 12.49
N GLY A 41 -6.30 17.50 12.80
CA GLY A 41 -7.36 17.69 11.80
C GLY A 41 -7.83 16.39 11.14
N GLY A 42 -7.43 15.23 11.66
CA GLY A 42 -7.90 13.92 11.22
C GLY A 42 -9.13 13.45 12.00
N THR A 43 -9.45 12.16 11.92
CA THR A 43 -10.60 11.54 12.62
C THR A 43 -10.22 10.45 13.61
N GLY A 44 -8.94 10.07 13.68
CA GLY A 44 -8.44 9.08 14.62
C GLY A 44 -8.93 7.66 14.35
N ALA A 45 -9.24 7.31 13.10
CA ALA A 45 -9.71 5.97 12.76
C ALA A 45 -8.67 4.91 13.15
N ASP A 46 -9.16 3.81 13.71
CA ASP A 46 -8.34 2.63 13.98
C ASP A 46 -8.03 1.84 12.68
N ALA A 47 -7.21 0.80 12.80
CA ALA A 47 -6.83 0.01 11.63
C ALA A 47 -8.02 -0.67 10.94
N HIS A 48 -9.09 -1.02 11.68
CA HIS A 48 -10.32 -1.58 11.09
C HIS A 48 -11.00 -0.54 10.20
N GLY A 49 -11.15 0.70 10.69
CA GLY A 49 -11.71 1.82 9.90
C GLY A 49 -10.86 2.15 8.67
N LEU A 50 -9.52 2.15 8.81
CA LEU A 50 -8.61 2.37 7.69
C LEU A 50 -8.72 1.27 6.63
N ASN A 51 -8.73 0.00 7.04
CA ASN A 51 -8.91 -1.13 6.13
C ASN A 51 -10.26 -1.06 5.40
N SER A 52 -11.35 -0.68 6.11
CA SER A 52 -12.66 -0.49 5.51
C SER A 52 -12.66 0.61 4.46
N ALA A 53 -12.05 1.76 4.73
CA ALA A 53 -11.94 2.86 3.78
C ALA A 53 -11.14 2.46 2.53
N VAL A 54 -10.01 1.79 2.72
CA VAL A 54 -9.16 1.25 1.64
C VAL A 54 -9.94 0.27 0.78
N ALA A 55 -10.69 -0.67 1.37
CA ALA A 55 -11.50 -1.64 0.63
C ALA A 55 -12.62 -0.96 -0.17
N GLN A 56 -13.31 0.01 0.42
CA GLN A 56 -14.37 0.74 -0.28
C GLN A 56 -13.86 1.55 -1.48
N VAL A 57 -12.69 2.16 -1.36
CA VAL A 57 -12.03 2.84 -2.50
C VAL A 57 -11.58 1.82 -3.53
N ALA A 58 -10.96 0.70 -3.12
CA ALA A 58 -10.50 -0.36 -4.03
C ALA A 58 -11.62 -0.98 -4.86
N ARG A 59 -12.84 -1.09 -4.30
CA ARG A 59 -14.03 -1.58 -4.99
C ARG A 59 -14.38 -0.78 -6.25
N VAL A 60 -13.88 0.44 -6.38
CA VAL A 60 -14.12 1.30 -7.55
C VAL A 60 -12.85 1.74 -8.25
N ASN A 61 -11.75 1.93 -7.49
CA ASN A 61 -10.47 2.40 -8.00
C ASN A 61 -9.30 1.85 -7.16
N ALA A 62 -8.70 0.76 -7.62
CA ALA A 62 -7.58 0.13 -6.93
C ALA A 62 -6.32 1.01 -6.90
N SER A 63 -6.09 1.82 -7.95
CA SER A 63 -4.98 2.78 -8.01
C SER A 63 -5.10 3.85 -6.91
N ALA A 64 -6.28 4.44 -6.76
CA ALA A 64 -6.55 5.41 -5.69
C ALA A 64 -6.45 4.77 -4.30
N SER A 65 -6.89 3.52 -4.17
CA SER A 65 -6.84 2.77 -2.93
C SER A 65 -5.42 2.53 -2.44
N ILE A 66 -4.49 2.15 -3.32
CA ILE A 66 -3.09 1.97 -2.92
C ILE A 66 -2.39 3.29 -2.61
N MET A 67 -2.72 4.38 -3.31
CA MET A 67 -2.23 5.73 -2.95
C MET A 67 -2.70 6.10 -1.53
N LEU A 68 -3.98 5.87 -1.22
CA LEU A 68 -4.56 6.13 0.10
C LEU A 68 -3.89 5.28 1.19
N PHE A 69 -3.70 3.98 0.95
CA PHE A 69 -3.04 3.08 1.89
C PHE A 69 -1.61 3.52 2.21
N GLN A 70 -0.82 3.90 1.21
CA GLN A 70 0.55 4.37 1.39
C GLN A 70 0.59 5.69 2.17
N HIS A 71 -0.34 6.60 1.89
CA HIS A 71 -0.48 7.82 2.67
C HIS A 71 -0.75 7.55 4.15
N TYR A 72 -1.65 6.61 4.48
CA TYR A 72 -1.91 6.20 5.87
C TYR A 72 -0.67 5.59 6.52
N ALA A 73 0.03 4.71 5.80
CA ALA A 73 1.22 4.04 6.32
C ALA A 73 2.30 5.07 6.71
N VAL A 74 2.58 6.06 5.87
CA VAL A 74 3.57 7.10 6.16
C VAL A 74 3.08 8.05 7.26
N SER A 75 1.84 8.53 7.18
CA SER A 75 1.26 9.47 8.15
C SER A 75 1.27 8.90 9.57
N ARG A 76 0.92 7.61 9.73
CA ARG A 76 1.00 6.90 11.01
C ARG A 76 2.43 6.80 11.54
N ARG A 77 3.41 6.51 10.67
CA ARG A 77 4.83 6.46 11.09
C ARG A 77 5.32 7.83 11.58
N ILE A 78 4.92 8.91 10.90
CA ILE A 78 5.23 10.27 11.37
C ILE A 78 4.58 10.52 12.74
N LEU A 79 3.33 10.12 12.94
CA LEU A 79 2.65 10.25 14.22
C LEU A 79 3.35 9.49 15.35
N GLU A 80 3.81 8.27 15.08
CA GLU A 80 4.38 7.38 16.10
C GLU A 80 5.86 7.70 16.41
N HIS A 81 6.64 8.01 15.38
CA HIS A 81 8.11 8.11 15.49
C HIS A 81 8.67 9.51 15.17
N GLY A 82 7.84 10.43 14.67
CA GLY A 82 8.27 11.81 14.39
C GLY A 82 8.55 12.60 15.67
N SER A 83 9.56 13.48 15.61
CA SER A 83 9.78 14.47 16.66
C SER A 83 8.54 15.38 16.81
N PRO A 84 8.34 16.02 17.98
CA PRO A 84 7.25 16.98 18.14
C PRO A 84 7.24 18.07 17.06
N ALA A 85 8.40 18.50 16.60
CA ALA A 85 8.52 19.50 15.52
C ALA A 85 8.05 18.94 14.17
N LEU A 86 8.46 17.71 13.80
CA LEU A 86 7.98 17.04 12.60
C LEU A 86 6.46 16.84 12.60
N ARG A 87 5.91 16.36 13.71
CA ARG A 87 4.46 16.12 13.84
C ARG A 87 3.69 17.43 13.62
N ARG A 88 4.07 18.52 14.33
CA ARG A 88 3.39 19.82 14.18
C ARG A 88 3.50 20.38 12.77
N ARG A 89 4.61 20.15 12.08
CA ARG A 89 4.84 20.66 10.72
C ARG A 89 4.07 19.88 9.66
N LEU A 90 4.06 18.53 9.74
CA LEU A 90 3.62 17.68 8.65
C LEU A 90 2.19 17.16 8.82
N LEU A 91 1.80 16.73 10.03
CA LEU A 91 0.54 16.02 10.21
C LEU A 91 -0.71 16.86 9.86
N PRO A 92 -0.78 18.17 10.17
CA PRO A 92 -1.93 18.97 9.74
C PRO A 92 -2.10 19.05 8.23
N GLN A 93 -1.02 19.13 7.47
CA GLN A 93 -1.06 19.20 6.00
C GLN A 93 -1.47 17.87 5.40
N LEU A 94 -0.97 16.75 5.97
CA LEU A 94 -1.36 15.39 5.57
C LEU A 94 -2.83 15.11 5.91
N ALA A 95 -3.31 15.56 7.06
CA ALA A 95 -4.70 15.37 7.48
C ALA A 95 -5.70 16.12 6.60
N ARG A 96 -5.39 17.36 6.21
CA ARG A 96 -6.24 18.14 5.31
C ARG A 96 -6.18 17.70 3.85
N GLY A 97 -5.18 16.86 3.50
CA GLY A 97 -4.92 16.46 2.12
C GLY A 97 -4.20 17.51 1.28
N ASP A 98 -3.66 18.56 1.90
CA ASP A 98 -2.78 19.52 1.22
C ASP A 98 -1.54 18.81 0.69
N TRP A 99 -1.03 17.84 1.45
CA TRP A 99 0.10 17.00 1.11
C TRP A 99 -0.28 15.53 1.01
N LEU A 100 0.27 14.85 0.01
CA LEU A 100 0.26 13.39 -0.15
C LEU A 100 1.62 12.84 0.27
N ALA A 101 1.62 11.80 1.12
CA ALA A 101 2.83 11.11 1.51
C ALA A 101 3.01 9.80 0.75
N ALA A 102 4.25 9.47 0.37
CA ALA A 102 4.63 8.22 -0.27
C ALA A 102 5.78 7.52 0.47
N SER A 103 5.83 6.18 0.39
CA SER A 103 6.93 5.38 0.93
C SER A 103 7.87 4.93 -0.20
N ALA A 104 9.15 5.28 -0.06
CA ALA A 104 10.22 4.99 -1.02
C ALA A 104 11.25 4.04 -0.36
N TRP A 105 10.91 2.74 -0.26
CA TRP A 105 11.70 1.77 0.49
C TRP A 105 12.39 0.73 -0.38
N SER A 106 11.75 0.29 -1.47
CA SER A 106 12.24 -0.78 -2.33
C SER A 106 13.34 -0.29 -3.26
N GLU A 107 14.24 -1.19 -3.66
CA GLU A 107 15.28 -0.95 -4.65
C GLU A 107 15.33 -2.10 -5.65
N THR A 108 15.73 -1.80 -6.87
CA THR A 108 16.05 -2.82 -7.87
C THR A 108 17.27 -3.62 -7.38
N GLY A 109 17.09 -4.91 -7.14
CA GLY A 109 18.18 -5.78 -6.68
C GLY A 109 18.29 -5.99 -5.16
N ALA A 110 17.65 -5.16 -4.32
CA ALA A 110 17.70 -5.35 -2.86
C ALA A 110 16.87 -6.55 -2.35
N GLY A 111 16.06 -7.15 -3.21
CA GLY A 111 15.13 -8.21 -2.82
C GLY A 111 13.93 -7.71 -1.99
N ALA A 112 12.99 -8.60 -1.72
CA ALA A 112 11.75 -8.26 -1.02
C ALA A 112 11.98 -7.90 0.46
N ASN A 113 12.97 -8.48 1.10
CA ASN A 113 13.28 -8.28 2.53
C ASN A 113 14.10 -7.02 2.84
N LYS A 114 14.64 -6.34 1.84
CA LYS A 114 15.38 -5.07 1.96
C LYS A 114 16.58 -5.10 2.90
N LYS A 115 17.24 -6.26 3.01
CA LYS A 115 18.42 -6.39 3.91
C LYS A 115 19.63 -5.63 3.42
N HIS A 116 19.82 -5.54 2.12
CA HIS A 116 20.97 -4.87 1.50
C HIS A 116 20.46 -3.73 0.61
N LEU A 117 20.66 -2.50 1.09
CA LEU A 117 20.30 -1.30 0.35
C LEU A 117 21.52 -0.71 -0.33
N SER A 118 21.34 -0.25 -1.56
CA SER A 118 22.31 0.57 -2.27
C SER A 118 22.15 2.07 -1.97
N THR A 119 20.95 2.50 -1.56
CA THR A 119 20.74 3.88 -1.07
C THR A 119 21.42 4.05 0.27
N VAL A 120 22.34 5.00 0.35
CA VAL A 120 23.12 5.33 1.54
C VAL A 120 22.83 6.75 2.00
N ALA A 121 22.91 6.98 3.31
CA ALA A 121 22.88 8.31 3.89
C ALA A 121 24.13 8.49 4.75
N ARG A 122 24.89 9.55 4.48
CA ARG A 122 26.14 9.87 5.19
C ARG A 122 25.96 11.18 5.97
N ARG A 123 26.55 11.23 7.16
CA ARG A 123 26.57 12.46 7.95
C ARG A 123 27.42 13.53 7.28
N THR A 124 26.91 14.75 7.31
CA THR A 124 27.66 15.94 6.89
C THR A 124 28.33 16.62 8.09
N PRO A 125 29.40 17.42 7.88
CA PRO A 125 30.11 18.09 8.97
C PRO A 125 29.24 19.08 9.78
N ASP A 126 28.20 19.63 9.16
CA ASP A 126 27.22 20.54 9.79
C ASP A 126 26.11 19.78 10.56
N GLY A 127 26.19 18.45 10.64
CA GLY A 127 25.27 17.62 11.41
C GLY A 127 24.02 17.17 10.64
N GLY A 128 23.91 17.52 9.35
CA GLY A 128 22.89 16.99 8.44
C GLY A 128 23.23 15.64 7.85
N TRP A 129 22.60 15.33 6.73
CA TRP A 129 22.79 14.09 5.95
C TRP A 129 22.79 14.40 4.46
N VAL A 130 23.58 13.63 3.71
CA VAL A 130 23.53 13.55 2.25
C VAL A 130 23.12 12.15 1.84
N LEU A 131 22.12 12.04 0.96
CA LEU A 131 21.58 10.77 0.49
C LEU A 131 21.91 10.57 -0.99
N ASP A 132 22.37 9.35 -1.31
CA ASP A 132 22.62 8.87 -2.67
C ASP A 132 22.00 7.50 -2.88
N GLY A 133 21.32 7.31 -4.02
CA GLY A 133 20.74 6.03 -4.43
C GLY A 133 19.46 6.17 -5.24
N ALA A 134 18.75 5.06 -5.42
CA ALA A 134 17.50 5.03 -6.17
C ALA A 134 16.51 4.03 -5.58
N LYS A 135 15.25 4.44 -5.51
CA LYS A 135 14.12 3.63 -5.08
C LYS A 135 13.27 3.20 -6.26
N SER A 136 12.68 2.02 -6.15
CA SER A 136 11.81 1.46 -7.17
C SER A 136 10.45 1.09 -6.59
N PHE A 137 9.44 0.98 -7.43
CA PHE A 137 8.07 0.67 -7.02
C PHE A 137 7.52 1.62 -5.95
N THR A 138 7.90 2.89 -6.02
CA THR A 138 7.36 3.95 -5.16
C THR A 138 5.98 4.34 -5.70
N THR A 139 4.92 3.99 -4.96
CA THR A 139 3.56 4.44 -5.28
C THR A 139 3.46 5.95 -5.09
N SER A 140 2.76 6.62 -6.00
CA SER A 140 2.63 8.08 -6.05
C SER A 140 3.94 8.82 -6.36
N ALA A 141 4.91 8.19 -7.03
CA ALA A 141 6.08 8.89 -7.56
C ALA A 141 5.63 10.05 -8.48
N GLY A 142 6.17 11.25 -8.28
CA GLY A 142 5.77 12.46 -9.02
C GLY A 142 4.38 13.02 -8.69
N LEU A 143 3.64 12.41 -7.75
CA LEU A 143 2.39 12.93 -7.20
C LEU A 143 2.50 13.29 -5.72
N ALA A 144 3.38 12.63 -4.97
CA ALA A 144 3.56 12.86 -3.55
C ALA A 144 4.28 14.19 -3.30
N ASP A 145 3.91 14.83 -2.19
CA ASP A 145 4.51 16.06 -1.72
C ASP A 145 5.66 15.79 -0.72
N ILE A 146 5.67 14.56 -0.12
CA ILE A 146 6.73 14.13 0.79
C ILE A 146 6.98 12.62 0.65
N TYR A 147 8.23 12.22 0.69
CA TYR A 147 8.68 10.84 0.59
C TYR A 147 9.33 10.36 1.88
N LEU A 148 8.89 9.19 2.38
CA LEU A 148 9.58 8.46 3.45
C LEU A 148 10.61 7.53 2.81
N VAL A 149 11.86 7.95 2.78
CA VAL A 149 12.96 7.24 2.11
C VAL A 149 13.72 6.39 3.12
N LEU A 150 13.93 5.12 2.79
CA LEU A 150 14.74 4.17 3.56
C LEU A 150 16.18 4.17 3.04
N ALA A 151 17.16 4.43 3.92
CA ALA A 151 18.57 4.45 3.55
C ALA A 151 19.43 3.69 4.57
N GLN A 152 20.56 3.15 4.12
CA GLN A 152 21.61 2.60 4.99
C GLN A 152 22.43 3.77 5.55
N THR A 153 22.55 3.84 6.86
CA THR A 153 23.32 4.88 7.58
C THR A 153 24.56 4.35 8.26
N GLU A 154 24.54 3.06 8.64
CA GLU A 154 25.64 2.38 9.33
C GLU A 154 25.79 0.99 8.72
N GLU A 155 27.02 0.51 8.62
CA GLU A 155 27.24 -0.89 8.26
C GLU A 155 26.72 -1.79 9.40
N PRO A 156 26.00 -2.89 9.09
CA PRO A 156 25.62 -3.86 10.10
C PRO A 156 26.90 -4.41 10.77
N ALA A 157 26.89 -4.49 12.10
CA ALA A 157 28.02 -5.12 12.82
C ALA A 157 28.19 -6.57 12.33
N ALA A 158 29.42 -7.00 12.11
CA ALA A 158 29.75 -8.32 11.56
C ALA A 158 29.20 -9.49 12.41
N ASP A 159 28.99 -9.24 13.70
CA ASP A 159 28.46 -10.18 14.71
C ASP A 159 26.97 -9.90 15.05
N ALA A 160 26.27 -9.05 14.27
CA ALA A 160 24.86 -8.84 14.47
C ALA A 160 24.12 -10.18 14.40
N ALA A 161 23.25 -10.44 15.39
CA ALA A 161 22.42 -11.64 15.43
C ALA A 161 21.69 -11.83 14.10
N PRO A 162 21.49 -13.08 13.62
CA PRO A 162 20.80 -13.33 12.37
C PRO A 162 19.50 -12.57 12.34
N ASP A 163 19.43 -11.58 11.46
CA ASP A 163 18.25 -10.76 11.32
C ASP A 163 17.13 -11.60 10.71
N THR A 164 16.16 -11.96 11.55
CA THR A 164 14.96 -12.71 11.17
C THR A 164 13.85 -11.82 10.66
N GLY A 165 14.14 -10.52 10.51
CA GLY A 165 13.14 -9.49 10.19
C GLY A 165 13.10 -9.06 8.73
N TYR A 166 12.30 -8.06 8.51
CA TYR A 166 12.16 -7.28 7.30
C TYR A 166 12.96 -5.98 7.46
N GLY A 167 13.91 -5.73 6.59
CA GLY A 167 14.93 -4.70 6.76
C GLY A 167 16.20 -5.25 7.45
N SER A 168 17.15 -4.40 7.78
CA SER A 168 18.36 -4.75 8.51
C SER A 168 18.77 -3.68 9.52
N ALA A 169 19.72 -4.02 10.39
CA ALA A 169 20.35 -3.06 11.29
C ALA A 169 21.05 -1.93 10.52
N GLY A 170 21.15 -0.76 11.13
CA GLY A 170 21.81 0.40 10.54
C GLY A 170 21.01 1.11 9.45
N GLN A 171 19.75 0.73 9.22
CA GLN A 171 18.86 1.44 8.29
C GLN A 171 18.06 2.53 9.00
N THR A 172 17.90 3.67 8.33
CA THR A 172 17.21 4.86 8.86
C THR A 172 16.21 5.39 7.84
N PHE A 173 15.11 5.95 8.32
CA PHE A 173 14.13 6.64 7.51
C PHE A 173 14.33 8.14 7.49
N PHE A 174 14.17 8.74 6.32
CA PHE A 174 14.22 10.18 6.10
C PHE A 174 12.95 10.69 5.40
N LEU A 175 12.41 11.79 5.87
CA LEU A 175 11.27 12.50 5.28
C LEU A 175 11.81 13.60 4.36
N ILE A 176 11.71 13.38 3.06
CA ILE A 176 12.26 14.26 2.03
C ILE A 176 11.11 14.91 1.26
N PRO A 177 10.99 16.26 1.27
CA PRO A 177 10.01 16.97 0.44
C PRO A 177 10.24 16.71 -1.05
N ALA A 178 9.17 16.76 -1.85
CA ALA A 178 9.25 16.50 -3.29
C ALA A 178 10.08 17.55 -4.06
N ASP A 179 10.19 18.75 -3.51
CA ASP A 179 10.96 19.87 -4.06
C ASP A 179 12.42 19.92 -3.55
N ALA A 180 12.86 18.92 -2.77
CA ALA A 180 14.23 18.86 -2.29
C ALA A 180 15.21 18.70 -3.47
N SER A 181 16.29 19.49 -3.45
CA SER A 181 17.37 19.35 -4.43
C SER A 181 17.95 17.95 -4.39
N GLY A 182 18.14 17.34 -5.55
CA GLY A 182 18.65 15.97 -5.68
C GLY A 182 17.63 14.87 -5.51
N LEU A 183 16.33 15.18 -5.32
CA LEU A 183 15.26 14.19 -5.38
C LEU A 183 14.55 14.26 -6.73
N GLU A 184 14.55 13.15 -7.47
CA GLU A 184 13.96 13.08 -8.82
C GLU A 184 13.02 11.87 -8.95
N PRO A 185 11.69 12.09 -9.03
CA PRO A 185 10.73 11.03 -9.32
C PRO A 185 10.65 10.75 -10.81
N ASP A 186 10.53 9.46 -11.17
CA ASP A 186 10.33 9.02 -12.55
C ASP A 186 9.13 8.05 -12.62
N THR A 187 8.11 8.42 -13.38
CA THR A 187 6.88 7.65 -13.59
C THR A 187 6.87 6.87 -14.91
N SER A 188 8.01 6.68 -15.54
CA SER A 188 8.14 5.96 -16.83
C SER A 188 7.84 4.45 -16.70
N MET A 189 7.77 3.90 -15.50
CA MET A 189 7.47 2.49 -15.24
C MET A 189 6.09 2.11 -15.77
N ARG A 190 6.02 1.16 -16.71
CA ARG A 190 4.77 0.68 -17.30
C ARG A 190 4.25 -0.54 -16.54
N LEU A 191 3.17 -0.34 -15.78
CA LEU A 191 2.55 -1.39 -14.96
C LEU A 191 1.48 -2.16 -15.72
N THR A 192 1.33 -3.45 -15.38
CA THR A 192 0.26 -4.31 -15.90
C THR A 192 -1.09 -3.96 -15.26
N GLY A 193 -1.13 -3.71 -13.95
CA GLY A 193 -2.32 -3.33 -13.17
C GLY A 193 -2.05 -2.13 -12.30
N MET A 194 -3.10 -1.55 -11.70
CA MET A 194 -3.05 -0.31 -10.91
C MET A 194 -2.32 0.82 -11.66
N ARG A 195 -2.57 0.92 -12.94
CA ARG A 195 -1.81 1.76 -13.88
C ARG A 195 -1.87 3.24 -13.56
N GLY A 196 -2.93 3.69 -12.89
CA GLY A 196 -3.09 5.07 -12.42
C GLY A 196 -2.42 5.39 -11.08
N SER A 197 -1.74 4.43 -10.43
CA SER A 197 -1.14 4.61 -9.11
C SER A 197 0.12 5.49 -9.08
N ALA A 198 0.59 5.94 -10.24
CA ALA A 198 1.85 6.66 -10.39
C ALA A 198 3.04 5.94 -9.72
N THR A 199 3.04 4.62 -9.76
CA THR A 199 4.15 3.84 -9.20
C THR A 199 5.35 3.90 -10.16
N GLY A 200 6.51 4.27 -9.60
CA GLY A 200 7.70 4.50 -10.41
C GLY A 200 8.99 4.43 -9.60
N PHE A 201 10.00 5.12 -10.10
CA PHE A 201 11.29 5.28 -9.44
C PHE A 201 11.38 6.61 -8.71
N VAL A 202 12.24 6.69 -7.69
CA VAL A 202 12.63 7.93 -7.02
C VAL A 202 14.13 7.86 -6.81
N SER A 203 14.87 8.68 -7.51
CA SER A 203 16.31 8.83 -7.33
C SER A 203 16.59 9.91 -6.28
N VAL A 204 17.63 9.70 -5.50
CA VAL A 204 18.24 10.70 -4.63
C VAL A 204 19.71 10.80 -4.99
N HIS A 205 20.18 11.98 -5.32
CA HIS A 205 21.55 12.22 -5.72
C HIS A 205 22.05 13.52 -5.10
N ASP A 206 23.13 13.41 -4.30
CA ASP A 206 23.64 14.52 -3.51
C ASP A 206 22.49 15.27 -2.79
N CYS A 207 21.53 14.49 -2.26
CA CYS A 207 20.33 15.05 -1.66
C CYS A 207 20.58 15.38 -0.19
N HIS A 208 20.78 16.67 0.08
CA HIS A 208 21.06 17.18 1.42
C HIS A 208 19.79 17.39 2.23
N VAL A 209 19.75 16.80 3.43
CA VAL A 209 18.63 16.97 4.36
C VAL A 209 19.13 17.26 5.78
N PRO A 210 18.43 18.08 6.56
CA PRO A 210 18.79 18.32 7.96
C PRO A 210 18.54 17.06 8.81
N ASP A 211 19.23 16.93 9.96
CA ASP A 211 18.97 15.81 10.89
C ASP A 211 17.50 15.77 11.37
N THR A 212 16.83 16.90 11.38
CA THR A 212 15.40 17.01 11.71
C THR A 212 14.47 16.34 10.69
N ALA A 213 14.95 15.96 9.51
CA ALA A 213 14.20 15.18 8.52
C ALA A 213 14.15 13.67 8.85
N ARG A 214 14.99 13.20 9.76
CA ARG A 214 15.06 11.82 10.20
C ARG A 214 13.83 11.40 10.98
N LEU A 215 13.30 10.23 10.67
CA LEU A 215 12.17 9.63 11.40
C LEU A 215 12.67 8.57 12.39
N GLY A 216 12.53 8.84 13.67
CA GLY A 216 13.01 7.97 14.74
C GLY A 216 14.54 8.04 14.95
N PRO A 217 15.13 7.18 15.79
CA PRO A 217 16.58 7.08 16.00
C PRO A 217 17.32 6.59 14.75
N VAL A 218 18.64 6.90 14.65
CA VAL A 218 19.52 6.32 13.63
C VAL A 218 19.52 4.79 13.78
N GLY A 219 19.46 4.06 12.68
CA GLY A 219 19.47 2.60 12.67
C GLY A 219 18.14 1.93 13.05
N ALA A 220 17.09 2.70 13.39
CA ALA A 220 15.85 2.16 13.94
C ALA A 220 14.79 1.71 12.89
N ALA A 221 15.11 1.75 11.60
CA ALA A 221 14.10 1.48 10.56
C ALA A 221 13.48 0.08 10.68
N ALA A 222 14.24 -0.94 11.03
CA ALA A 222 13.73 -2.31 11.17
C ALA A 222 12.63 -2.40 12.23
N SER A 223 12.78 -1.73 13.39
CA SER A 223 11.75 -1.70 14.44
C SER A 223 10.51 -0.91 14.00
N ILE A 224 10.70 0.19 13.27
CA ILE A 224 9.59 0.98 12.70
C ILE A 224 8.81 0.14 11.68
N ILE A 225 9.48 -0.65 10.84
CA ILE A 225 8.87 -1.57 9.89
C ILE A 225 8.07 -2.67 10.61
N ALA A 226 8.61 -3.23 11.69
CA ALA A 226 7.88 -4.21 12.51
C ALA A 226 6.57 -3.62 13.04
N GLY A 227 6.58 -2.39 13.56
CA GLY A 227 5.37 -1.68 14.01
C GLY A 227 4.31 -1.48 12.92
N VAL A 228 4.68 -1.44 11.63
CA VAL A 228 3.70 -1.42 10.54
C VAL A 228 2.86 -2.69 10.53
N ARG A 229 3.48 -3.85 10.70
CA ARG A 229 2.78 -5.15 10.77
C ARG A 229 1.85 -5.22 11.97
N ASP A 230 2.33 -4.76 13.13
CA ASP A 230 1.58 -4.80 14.38
C ASP A 230 0.39 -3.83 14.40
N SER A 231 0.35 -2.87 13.48
CA SER A 231 -0.73 -1.88 13.40
C SER A 231 -2.08 -2.47 13.00
N GLY A 232 -2.12 -3.62 12.34
CA GLY A 232 -3.34 -4.22 11.80
C GLY A 232 -3.82 -3.63 10.47
N ALA A 233 -3.18 -2.57 9.95
CA ALA A 233 -3.44 -2.07 8.60
C ALA A 233 -2.82 -3.01 7.57
N THR A 234 -3.60 -3.44 6.57
CA THR A 234 -3.21 -4.50 5.66
C THR A 234 -3.54 -4.20 4.20
N LEU A 235 -2.61 -4.54 3.30
CA LEU A 235 -2.86 -4.53 1.85
C LEU A 235 -3.96 -5.51 1.44
N GLY A 236 -4.30 -6.48 2.29
CA GLY A 236 -5.45 -7.36 2.09
C GLY A 236 -6.77 -6.60 1.91
N ALA A 237 -6.89 -5.39 2.45
CA ALA A 237 -8.06 -4.53 2.26
C ALA A 237 -8.29 -4.14 0.80
N VAL A 238 -7.21 -3.90 0.04
CA VAL A 238 -7.30 -3.64 -1.42
C VAL A 238 -7.87 -4.85 -2.14
N SER A 239 -7.40 -6.05 -1.77
CA SER A 239 -7.88 -7.31 -2.34
C SER A 239 -9.34 -7.58 -2.03
N VAL A 240 -9.81 -7.28 -0.80
CA VAL A 240 -11.23 -7.38 -0.43
C VAL A 240 -12.08 -6.50 -1.35
N GLY A 241 -11.71 -5.23 -1.53
CA GLY A 241 -12.46 -4.32 -2.42
C GLY A 241 -12.52 -4.80 -3.86
N LEU A 242 -11.42 -5.34 -4.40
CA LEU A 242 -11.38 -5.93 -5.75
C LEU A 242 -12.27 -7.19 -5.87
N ALA A 243 -12.24 -8.06 -4.87
CA ALA A 243 -13.08 -9.26 -4.83
C ALA A 243 -14.58 -8.89 -4.77
N GLU A 244 -14.94 -7.90 -3.95
CA GLU A 244 -16.30 -7.36 -3.88
C GLU A 244 -16.75 -6.75 -5.22
N ALA A 245 -15.87 -5.98 -5.89
CA ALA A 245 -16.17 -5.42 -7.20
C ALA A 245 -16.46 -6.50 -8.24
N ALA A 246 -15.69 -7.59 -8.22
CA ALA A 246 -15.90 -8.72 -9.11
C ALA A 246 -17.21 -9.46 -8.81
N LEU A 247 -17.54 -9.69 -7.55
CA LEU A 247 -18.81 -10.29 -7.15
C LEU A 247 -20.00 -9.42 -7.57
N ASP A 248 -19.93 -8.11 -7.36
CA ASP A 248 -20.96 -7.16 -7.84
C ASP A 248 -21.14 -7.23 -9.36
N LEU A 249 -20.03 -7.35 -10.11
CA LEU A 249 -20.08 -7.48 -11.56
C LEU A 249 -20.79 -8.77 -11.99
N ALA A 250 -20.53 -9.89 -11.30
CA ALA A 250 -21.20 -11.16 -11.53
C ALA A 250 -22.71 -11.08 -11.25
N HIS A 251 -23.10 -10.43 -10.14
CA HIS A 251 -24.51 -10.21 -9.82
C HIS A 251 -25.21 -9.38 -10.89
N ARG A 252 -24.67 -8.23 -11.26
CA ARG A 252 -25.24 -7.37 -12.32
C ARG A 252 -25.35 -8.10 -13.67
N HIS A 253 -24.36 -8.93 -13.99
CA HIS A 253 -24.41 -9.77 -15.21
C HIS A 253 -25.53 -10.79 -15.12
N ALA A 254 -25.65 -11.49 -14.00
CA ALA A 254 -26.69 -12.50 -13.78
C ALA A 254 -28.11 -11.93 -13.88
N GLU A 255 -28.34 -10.76 -13.27
CA GLU A 255 -29.63 -10.06 -13.35
C GLU A 255 -29.99 -9.71 -14.79
N ARG A 256 -29.09 -9.02 -15.51
CA ARG A 256 -29.32 -8.63 -16.92
C ARG A 256 -29.58 -9.79 -17.86
N ARG A 257 -29.06 -10.97 -17.56
CA ARG A 257 -29.14 -12.19 -18.39
C ARG A 257 -30.17 -13.18 -17.88
N GLY A 258 -30.88 -12.91 -16.78
CA GLY A 258 -31.85 -13.82 -16.17
C GLY A 258 -31.21 -15.11 -15.60
N LEU A 259 -29.90 -15.12 -15.36
CA LEU A 259 -29.16 -16.32 -14.94
C LEU A 259 -29.45 -16.72 -13.49
N LEU A 260 -30.01 -15.82 -12.68
CA LEU A 260 -30.43 -16.12 -11.31
C LEU A 260 -31.57 -17.16 -11.25
N ALA A 261 -32.28 -17.41 -12.34
CA ALA A 261 -33.23 -18.51 -12.43
C ALA A 261 -32.57 -19.89 -12.40
N GLN A 262 -31.30 -19.97 -12.80
CA GLN A 262 -30.55 -21.24 -12.88
C GLN A 262 -29.90 -21.58 -11.53
N GLN A 263 -30.25 -22.72 -10.94
CA GLN A 263 -29.74 -23.17 -9.65
C GLN A 263 -28.20 -23.28 -9.64
N ALA A 264 -27.62 -23.88 -10.67
CA ALA A 264 -26.16 -24.05 -10.77
C ALA A 264 -25.41 -22.71 -10.77
N PHE A 265 -25.98 -21.67 -11.40
CA PHE A 265 -25.39 -20.34 -11.39
C PHE A 265 -25.44 -19.71 -9.99
N ARG A 266 -26.59 -19.80 -9.30
CA ARG A 266 -26.73 -19.32 -7.92
C ARG A 266 -25.75 -19.99 -6.97
N HIS A 267 -25.55 -21.33 -7.06
CA HIS A 267 -24.61 -22.04 -6.21
C HIS A 267 -23.18 -21.51 -6.41
N ARG A 268 -22.76 -21.29 -7.64
CA ARG A 268 -21.44 -20.71 -7.91
C ARG A 268 -21.29 -19.28 -7.37
N LEU A 269 -22.33 -18.47 -7.42
CA LEU A 269 -22.31 -17.14 -6.79
C LEU A 269 -22.15 -17.23 -5.27
N VAL A 270 -22.78 -18.24 -4.62
CA VAL A 270 -22.63 -18.47 -3.18
C VAL A 270 -21.21 -18.90 -2.84
N ASP A 271 -20.59 -19.77 -3.63
CA ASP A 271 -19.18 -20.17 -3.43
C ASP A 271 -18.25 -18.97 -3.54
N ILE A 272 -18.44 -18.11 -4.55
CA ILE A 272 -17.66 -16.87 -4.73
C ILE A 272 -17.90 -15.91 -3.56
N ALA A 273 -19.14 -15.74 -3.11
CA ALA A 273 -19.47 -14.89 -1.97
C ALA A 273 -18.79 -15.39 -0.68
N GLY A 274 -18.70 -16.71 -0.48
CA GLY A 274 -17.98 -17.33 0.64
C GLY A 274 -16.48 -17.01 0.64
N GLU A 275 -15.83 -17.01 -0.52
CA GLU A 275 -14.43 -16.58 -0.66
C GLU A 275 -14.25 -15.09 -0.33
N VAL A 276 -15.17 -14.23 -0.79
CA VAL A 276 -15.14 -12.80 -0.46
C VAL A 276 -15.31 -12.59 1.05
N GLU A 277 -16.26 -13.30 1.68
CA GLU A 277 -16.51 -13.21 3.11
C GLU A 277 -15.30 -13.68 3.93
N THR A 278 -14.65 -14.76 3.50
CA THR A 278 -13.41 -15.25 4.11
C THR A 278 -12.31 -14.18 4.06
N ALA A 279 -12.10 -13.55 2.91
CA ALA A 279 -11.13 -12.48 2.74
C ALA A 279 -11.45 -11.28 3.65
N ARG A 280 -12.73 -10.90 3.75
CA ARG A 280 -13.20 -9.81 4.62
C ARG A 280 -12.94 -10.13 6.09
N ALA A 281 -13.33 -11.32 6.54
CA ALA A 281 -13.22 -11.72 7.93
C ALA A 281 -11.77 -11.69 8.45
N VAL A 282 -10.79 -12.15 7.66
CA VAL A 282 -9.38 -12.10 8.08
C VAL A 282 -8.82 -10.68 8.09
N VAL A 283 -9.26 -9.79 7.18
CA VAL A 283 -8.88 -8.39 7.15
C VAL A 283 -9.49 -7.64 8.34
N GLU A 284 -10.75 -7.90 8.68
CA GLU A 284 -11.39 -7.34 9.87
C GLU A 284 -10.71 -7.79 11.16
N ARG A 285 -10.41 -9.08 11.28
CA ARG A 285 -9.68 -9.64 12.44
C ARG A 285 -8.33 -8.95 12.63
N ALA A 286 -7.58 -8.75 11.54
CA ALA A 286 -6.31 -8.02 11.58
C ALA A 286 -6.52 -6.56 12.03
N GLY A 287 -7.49 -5.85 11.44
CA GLY A 287 -7.80 -4.46 11.74
C GLY A 287 -8.26 -4.23 13.19
N ARG A 288 -9.04 -5.15 13.74
CA ARG A 288 -9.48 -5.11 15.15
C ARG A 288 -8.39 -5.51 16.14
N ARG A 289 -7.28 -6.05 15.66
CA ARG A 289 -6.14 -6.51 16.49
C ARG A 289 -6.54 -7.49 17.60
N THR A 290 -7.48 -8.39 17.32
CA THR A 290 -8.02 -9.36 18.29
C THR A 290 -7.25 -10.68 18.35
N ALA A 291 -6.18 -10.83 17.56
CA ALA A 291 -5.30 -11.99 17.59
C ALA A 291 -4.21 -11.83 18.67
N ASP A 292 -3.74 -12.94 19.22
CA ASP A 292 -2.64 -12.96 20.19
C ASP A 292 -1.35 -12.35 19.63
N ASP A 293 -1.08 -12.59 18.33
CA ASP A 293 -0.03 -11.94 17.56
C ASP A 293 -0.65 -11.10 16.42
N PRO A 294 -0.82 -9.77 16.63
CA PRO A 294 -1.39 -8.88 15.61
C PRO A 294 -0.55 -8.80 14.35
N GLY A 295 0.79 -8.90 14.46
CA GLY A 295 1.70 -8.85 13.32
C GLY A 295 1.52 -10.06 12.39
N ILE A 296 1.43 -11.26 12.96
CA ILE A 296 1.16 -12.49 12.22
C ILE A 296 -0.25 -12.48 11.61
N ALA A 297 -1.25 -11.99 12.35
CA ALA A 297 -2.61 -11.84 11.82
C ALA A 297 -2.64 -10.90 10.60
N THR A 298 -1.89 -9.81 10.63
CA THR A 298 -1.75 -8.88 9.50
C THR A 298 -1.13 -9.55 8.28
N LEU A 299 -0.06 -10.35 8.46
CA LEU A 299 0.54 -11.12 7.36
C LEU A 299 -0.43 -12.15 6.77
N HIS A 300 -1.11 -12.92 7.62
CA HIS A 300 -2.14 -13.87 7.18
C HIS A 300 -3.29 -13.18 6.43
N SER A 301 -3.74 -12.01 6.90
CA SER A 301 -4.82 -11.29 6.24
C SER A 301 -4.45 -10.89 4.81
N LYS A 302 -3.22 -10.45 4.58
CA LYS A 302 -2.73 -10.16 3.22
C LYS A 302 -2.65 -11.42 2.37
N LEU A 303 -2.07 -12.51 2.88
CA LEU A 303 -1.94 -13.79 2.16
C LEU A 303 -3.31 -14.33 1.72
N VAL A 304 -4.24 -14.44 2.67
CA VAL A 304 -5.57 -15.02 2.41
C VAL A 304 -6.36 -14.12 1.47
N ALA A 305 -6.43 -12.80 1.74
CA ALA A 305 -7.25 -11.90 0.95
C ALA A 305 -6.72 -11.73 -0.49
N SER A 306 -5.39 -11.64 -0.70
CA SER A 306 -4.85 -11.53 -2.06
C SER A 306 -5.09 -12.80 -2.88
N SER A 307 -4.89 -13.97 -2.29
CA SER A 307 -5.15 -15.25 -2.95
C SER A 307 -6.65 -15.47 -3.23
N ALA A 308 -7.54 -15.06 -2.30
CA ALA A 308 -8.98 -15.11 -2.49
C ALA A 308 -9.44 -14.19 -3.63
N ALA A 309 -8.92 -12.95 -3.69
CA ALA A 309 -9.27 -12.02 -4.76
C ALA A 309 -8.93 -12.57 -6.15
N GLU A 310 -7.76 -13.17 -6.32
CA GLU A 310 -7.38 -13.80 -7.59
C GLU A 310 -8.33 -14.96 -7.95
N ARG A 311 -8.69 -15.85 -6.98
CA ARG A 311 -9.64 -16.94 -7.21
C ARG A 311 -11.02 -16.42 -7.57
N VAL A 312 -11.54 -15.44 -6.82
CA VAL A 312 -12.84 -14.81 -7.05
C VAL A 312 -12.91 -14.21 -8.45
N ILE A 313 -11.92 -13.41 -8.85
CA ILE A 313 -11.89 -12.76 -10.15
C ILE A 313 -11.84 -13.78 -11.28
N ASN A 314 -11.01 -14.81 -11.18
CA ASN A 314 -10.94 -15.89 -12.16
C ASN A 314 -12.26 -16.70 -12.24
N ALA A 315 -12.93 -16.92 -11.10
CA ALA A 315 -14.23 -17.59 -11.07
C ALA A 315 -15.33 -16.72 -11.73
N VAL A 316 -15.33 -15.43 -11.45
CA VAL A 316 -16.28 -14.46 -12.08
C VAL A 316 -16.03 -14.36 -13.58
N GLU A 317 -14.77 -14.25 -14.04
CA GLU A 317 -14.45 -14.24 -15.47
C GLU A 317 -15.08 -15.43 -16.20
N ARG A 318 -14.98 -16.63 -15.62
CA ARG A 318 -15.61 -17.85 -16.17
C ARG A 318 -17.13 -17.79 -16.14
N LEU A 319 -17.75 -17.19 -15.13
CA LEU A 319 -19.20 -16.98 -15.06
C LEU A 319 -19.71 -16.00 -16.10
N LEU A 320 -18.91 -15.00 -16.46
CA LEU A 320 -19.25 -14.04 -17.52
C LEU A 320 -19.17 -14.67 -18.92
N GLY A 321 -18.50 -15.82 -19.06
CA GLY A 321 -18.30 -16.49 -20.33
C GLY A 321 -17.53 -15.63 -21.33
N SER A 322 -17.94 -15.62 -22.60
CA SER A 322 -17.28 -14.83 -23.64
C SER A 322 -17.25 -13.32 -23.33
N ALA A 323 -18.19 -12.80 -22.57
CA ALA A 323 -18.18 -11.41 -22.15
C ALA A 323 -16.98 -11.08 -21.25
N GLY A 324 -16.49 -12.02 -20.43
CA GLY A 324 -15.28 -11.85 -19.61
C GLY A 324 -14.00 -11.74 -20.44
N TYR A 325 -13.99 -12.30 -21.65
CA TYR A 325 -12.83 -12.27 -22.56
C TYR A 325 -12.73 -10.97 -23.39
N VAL A 326 -13.75 -10.11 -23.32
CA VAL A 326 -13.73 -8.82 -24.02
C VAL A 326 -12.86 -7.82 -23.27
N ALA A 327 -11.87 -7.23 -23.93
CA ALA A 327 -10.86 -6.37 -23.32
C ALA A 327 -11.44 -5.19 -22.52
N SER A 328 -12.59 -4.63 -22.95
CA SER A 328 -13.28 -3.54 -22.25
C SER A 328 -14.09 -3.98 -21.04
N ASN A 329 -14.20 -5.30 -20.74
CA ASN A 329 -14.89 -5.76 -19.54
C ASN A 329 -14.03 -5.47 -18.30
N GLU A 330 -14.65 -4.88 -17.27
CA GLU A 330 -13.99 -4.47 -16.03
C GLU A 330 -13.24 -5.63 -15.33
N ILE A 331 -13.69 -6.88 -15.52
CA ILE A 331 -13.05 -8.05 -14.91
C ILE A 331 -11.58 -8.17 -15.30
N ASN A 332 -11.20 -7.77 -16.52
CA ASN A 332 -9.82 -7.80 -16.99
C ASN A 332 -8.94 -6.81 -16.25
N ARG A 333 -9.46 -5.62 -15.93
CA ARG A 333 -8.76 -4.65 -15.08
C ARG A 333 -8.62 -5.19 -13.66
N TYR A 334 -9.72 -5.69 -13.06
CA TYR A 334 -9.67 -6.27 -11.71
C TYR A 334 -8.65 -7.39 -11.59
N GLY A 335 -8.56 -8.27 -12.60
CA GLY A 335 -7.56 -9.35 -12.64
C GLY A 335 -6.12 -8.84 -12.68
N ARG A 336 -5.85 -7.78 -13.45
CA ARG A 336 -4.53 -7.15 -13.50
C ARG A 336 -4.19 -6.45 -12.18
N ASP A 337 -5.15 -5.74 -11.60
CA ASP A 337 -4.98 -5.02 -10.35
C ASP A 337 -4.77 -5.97 -9.15
N ALA A 338 -5.50 -7.09 -9.09
CA ALA A 338 -5.40 -8.05 -7.99
C ALA A 338 -4.01 -8.70 -7.89
N ARG A 339 -3.40 -9.05 -9.03
CA ARG A 339 -2.04 -9.63 -9.06
C ARG A 339 -1.00 -8.72 -8.42
N ALA A 340 -1.17 -7.40 -8.51
CA ALA A 340 -0.23 -6.45 -7.92
C ALA A 340 -0.11 -6.60 -6.40
N VAL A 341 -1.21 -6.88 -5.70
CA VAL A 341 -1.22 -6.97 -4.22
C VAL A 341 -0.33 -8.11 -3.72
N ALA A 342 -0.32 -9.26 -4.40
CA ALA A 342 0.53 -10.40 -4.02
C ALA A 342 2.04 -10.06 -4.10
N LEU A 343 2.40 -9.16 -5.03
CA LEU A 343 3.78 -8.74 -5.32
C LEU A 343 4.23 -7.51 -4.52
N MET A 344 3.29 -6.73 -3.96
CA MET A 344 3.62 -5.58 -3.12
C MET A 344 4.28 -5.99 -1.81
N GLY A 345 5.20 -5.17 -1.32
CA GLY A 345 5.96 -5.46 -0.10
C GLY A 345 5.14 -5.31 1.21
N PRO A 346 5.26 -6.28 2.14
CA PRO A 346 5.94 -7.55 1.98
C PRO A 346 5.23 -8.41 0.92
N THR A 347 6.00 -9.03 -0.01
CA THR A 347 5.42 -9.97 -1.00
C THR A 347 4.76 -11.16 -0.31
N ASN A 348 3.88 -11.87 -0.99
CA ASN A 348 3.26 -13.06 -0.39
C ASN A 348 4.30 -14.09 0.06
N ASP A 349 5.38 -14.27 -0.70
CA ASP A 349 6.43 -15.21 -0.31
C ASP A 349 7.21 -14.73 0.91
N LEU A 350 7.50 -13.42 0.99
CA LEU A 350 8.09 -12.86 2.22
C LEU A 350 7.12 -12.96 3.41
N CYS A 351 5.82 -12.78 3.22
CA CYS A 351 4.84 -13.00 4.29
C CYS A 351 4.89 -14.45 4.81
N LYS A 352 4.95 -15.45 3.90
CA LYS A 352 5.09 -16.86 4.29
C LYS A 352 6.37 -17.10 5.07
N GLU A 353 7.49 -16.55 4.61
CA GLU A 353 8.78 -16.65 5.32
C GLU A 353 8.68 -16.06 6.72
N LEU A 354 8.18 -14.83 6.87
CA LEU A 354 8.03 -14.17 8.16
C LEU A 354 7.11 -14.93 9.12
N VAL A 355 6.07 -15.59 8.62
CA VAL A 355 5.19 -16.46 9.43
C VAL A 355 5.92 -17.73 9.83
N SER A 356 6.60 -18.41 8.89
CA SER A 356 7.30 -19.69 9.15
C SER A 356 8.38 -19.56 10.21
N LEU A 357 9.09 -18.43 10.25
CA LEU A 357 10.10 -18.15 11.27
C LEU A 357 9.56 -18.12 12.71
N THR A 358 8.25 -17.97 12.90
CA THR A 358 7.65 -18.01 14.24
C THR A 358 7.41 -19.43 14.76
N TRP A 359 7.43 -20.44 13.90
CA TRP A 359 7.18 -21.83 14.29
C TRP A 359 8.39 -22.49 14.99
N ASN A 360 9.55 -21.89 14.87
CA ASN A 360 10.79 -22.38 15.49
C ASN A 360 11.14 -21.65 16.81
N ARG A 361 10.19 -20.94 17.40
CA ARG A 361 10.36 -20.20 18.65
C ARG A 361 9.73 -20.89 19.84
#